data_c3af2a5b383e109dd4b7d529650d9401
#
_entry.id   c3af2a5b383e109dd4b7d529650d9401
#
_cell.length_a   1.000
_cell.length_b   1.000
_cell.length_c   1.000
_cell.angle_alpha   90.00
_cell.angle_beta   90.00
_cell.angle_gamma   90.00
#
_symmetry.space_group_name_H-M   'P 1'
#
loop_
_entity.id
_entity.type
_entity.pdbx_description
1 polymer ?
#
loop_
_entity_poly.entity_id
_entity_poly.type
_entity_poly.pdbx_seq_one_letter_code
_entity_poly.pdbx_strand_id
1 'polypeptide(L)'
;MSYINSLTMFLLPIFVFCFPSLVFSEIFRTIQLPPAATGPESMAFELATGRFYVGVADGRVLQYNGLTGFVEYGFTGGNRSKALCDGITNPDLGRVCGRPFGLGLHYATNQLYVCDAYLGLMVLGSGGRLANPVSAGVEGVPYRFCNGLDVHQLSGNVFFSDSTTAYDLRDASKGSASNDSTGRLLMYNPTTRRVTVLLKDLPGPAGVAVSQDGSYVLVSNYNANNTIKFWLMGPRADTYDIVNIQARPNNIQRTMLGDYWQAAAMVKQATQTLVPIGQRINSSGRVIQTANFERWYGNNLISEVQEFRGSLYIASPSVDFIGIYTI
;
A
#
# COMPACT_ATOMS: atom_id res chain seq x y z
N MET A 1 -9.36 -19.14 -88.13
CA MET A 1 -8.29 -19.18 -87.12
C MET A 1 -8.82 -18.47 -85.90
N SER A 2 -9.28 -19.22 -84.89
CA SER A 2 -9.87 -18.68 -83.69
C SER A 2 -8.93 -19.00 -82.51
N TYR A 3 -8.40 -18.03 -81.85
CA TYR A 3 -7.56 -18.20 -80.67
C TYR A 3 -8.47 -18.12 -79.42
N ILE A 4 -8.57 -19.24 -78.69
CA ILE A 4 -9.21 -19.32 -77.38
C ILE A 4 -8.13 -19.03 -76.35
N ASN A 5 -8.25 -17.87 -75.67
CA ASN A 5 -7.42 -17.55 -74.52
C ASN A 5 -8.01 -18.25 -73.29
N SER A 6 -7.27 -19.22 -72.74
CA SER A 6 -7.57 -19.88 -71.48
C SER A 6 -7.04 -19.02 -70.33
N LEU A 7 -7.95 -18.44 -69.52
CA LEU A 7 -7.64 -17.72 -68.31
C LEU A 7 -7.54 -18.70 -67.14
N THR A 8 -6.34 -19.09 -66.78
CA THR A 8 -6.11 -19.93 -65.57
C THR A 8 -6.19 -19.07 -64.32
N MET A 9 -7.29 -19.22 -63.59
CA MET A 9 -7.51 -18.57 -62.30
C MET A 9 -6.74 -19.32 -61.21
N PHE A 10 -5.66 -18.75 -60.67
CA PHE A 10 -4.97 -19.28 -59.50
C PHE A 10 -5.75 -18.93 -58.24
N LEU A 11 -6.41 -19.92 -57.66
CA LEU A 11 -6.98 -19.85 -56.32
C LEU A 11 -5.85 -19.99 -55.27
N LEU A 12 -5.45 -18.86 -54.63
CA LEU A 12 -4.57 -18.89 -53.46
C LEU A 12 -5.40 -19.42 -52.27
N PRO A 13 -4.97 -20.48 -51.58
CA PRO A 13 -5.62 -20.89 -50.36
C PRO A 13 -5.32 -19.91 -49.23
N ILE A 14 -6.35 -19.23 -48.73
CA ILE A 14 -6.23 -18.38 -47.52
C ILE A 14 -6.16 -19.33 -46.30
N PHE A 15 -4.98 -19.53 -45.78
CA PHE A 15 -4.77 -20.17 -44.46
C PHE A 15 -5.22 -19.22 -43.37
N VAL A 16 -6.42 -19.40 -42.84
CA VAL A 16 -6.87 -18.75 -41.63
C VAL A 16 -6.18 -19.45 -40.45
N PHE A 17 -5.11 -18.84 -39.94
CA PHE A 17 -4.50 -19.27 -38.68
C PHE A 17 -5.44 -18.86 -37.52
N CYS A 18 -6.27 -19.78 -37.07
CA CYS A 18 -6.92 -19.68 -35.79
C CYS A 18 -5.84 -19.81 -34.69
N PHE A 19 -5.31 -18.67 -34.21
CA PHE A 19 -4.59 -18.69 -32.95
C PHE A 19 -5.59 -18.97 -31.85
N PRO A 20 -5.42 -20.04 -31.03
CA PRO A 20 -6.24 -20.22 -29.86
C PRO A 20 -5.98 -18.99 -28.97
N SER A 21 -7.03 -18.26 -28.68
CA SER A 21 -6.97 -17.21 -27.64
C SER A 21 -6.56 -17.91 -26.36
N LEU A 22 -5.33 -17.67 -25.89
CA LEU A 22 -4.90 -18.08 -24.57
C LEU A 22 -5.81 -17.35 -23.58
N VAL A 23 -6.84 -18.00 -23.10
CA VAL A 23 -7.67 -17.50 -22.01
C VAL A 23 -6.80 -17.65 -20.76
N PHE A 24 -6.11 -16.58 -20.39
CA PHE A 24 -5.48 -16.50 -19.09
C PHE A 24 -6.61 -16.50 -18.06
N SER A 25 -6.72 -17.57 -17.31
CA SER A 25 -7.66 -17.64 -16.20
C SER A 25 -7.10 -16.82 -15.05
N GLU A 26 -7.82 -15.77 -14.67
CA GLU A 26 -7.52 -15.03 -13.44
C GLU A 26 -7.59 -15.99 -12.25
N ILE A 27 -6.46 -16.15 -11.55
CA ILE A 27 -6.38 -17.00 -10.37
C ILE A 27 -6.36 -16.11 -9.13
N PHE A 28 -7.36 -16.31 -8.28
CA PHE A 28 -7.39 -15.67 -6.97
C PHE A 28 -7.34 -16.74 -5.87
N ARG A 29 -6.45 -16.52 -4.91
CA ARG A 29 -6.27 -17.36 -3.72
C ARG A 29 -6.24 -16.48 -2.48
N THR A 30 -6.50 -17.05 -1.32
CA THR A 30 -6.41 -16.36 -0.04
C THR A 30 -5.41 -17.05 0.89
N ILE A 31 -4.71 -16.24 1.69
CA ILE A 31 -3.96 -16.71 2.86
C ILE A 31 -4.74 -16.22 4.08
N GLN A 32 -5.37 -17.14 4.80
CA GLN A 32 -6.14 -16.82 6.00
C GLN A 32 -5.23 -16.34 7.11
N LEU A 33 -5.62 -15.27 7.80
CA LEU A 33 -4.98 -14.84 9.04
C LEU A 33 -5.21 -15.86 10.16
N PRO A 34 -4.40 -15.88 11.21
CA PRO A 34 -4.65 -16.71 12.38
C PRO A 34 -6.02 -16.38 13.01
N PRO A 35 -6.63 -17.33 13.74
CA PRO A 35 -7.88 -17.08 14.45
C PRO A 35 -7.85 -15.78 15.26
N ALA A 36 -8.95 -15.04 15.23
CA ALA A 36 -9.15 -13.73 15.82
C ALA A 36 -8.35 -12.57 15.22
N ALA A 37 -7.34 -12.80 14.36
CA ALA A 37 -6.68 -11.71 13.63
C ALA A 37 -7.54 -11.25 12.46
N THR A 38 -7.66 -9.93 12.29
CA THR A 38 -8.41 -9.32 11.18
C THR A 38 -7.81 -7.98 10.77
N GLY A 39 -8.27 -7.43 9.66
CA GLY A 39 -7.90 -6.11 9.21
C GLY A 39 -6.43 -5.99 8.84
N PRO A 40 -5.91 -6.82 7.92
CA PRO A 40 -4.59 -6.62 7.35
C PRO A 40 -4.57 -5.30 6.58
N GLU A 41 -3.62 -4.42 6.92
CA GLU A 41 -3.60 -3.06 6.38
C GLU A 41 -2.47 -2.87 5.36
N SER A 42 -1.26 -3.25 5.72
CA SER A 42 -0.06 -3.09 4.90
C SER A 42 0.87 -4.28 5.03
N MET A 43 1.70 -4.49 4.02
CA MET A 43 2.65 -5.60 3.95
C MET A 43 4.06 -5.12 3.65
N ALA A 44 5.07 -5.86 4.12
CA ALA A 44 6.46 -5.66 3.76
C ALA A 44 7.14 -7.00 3.46
N PHE A 45 7.67 -7.17 2.24
CA PHE A 45 8.28 -8.43 1.78
C PHE A 45 9.76 -8.49 2.06
N GLU A 46 10.24 -9.67 2.45
CA GLU A 46 11.64 -10.05 2.37
C GLU A 46 11.93 -10.60 0.96
N LEU A 47 12.62 -9.84 0.13
CA LEU A 47 12.81 -10.18 -1.29
C LEU A 47 13.49 -11.53 -1.52
N ALA A 48 14.46 -11.88 -0.67
CA ALA A 48 15.23 -13.11 -0.82
C ALA A 48 14.41 -14.37 -0.50
N THR A 49 13.64 -14.35 0.57
CA THR A 49 12.91 -15.52 1.10
C THR A 49 11.49 -15.63 0.61
N GLY A 50 10.85 -14.50 0.29
CA GLY A 50 9.43 -14.40 -0.01
C GLY A 50 8.55 -14.41 1.24
N ARG A 51 9.13 -14.37 2.43
CA ARG A 51 8.40 -14.06 3.67
C ARG A 51 7.89 -12.63 3.61
N PHE A 52 6.81 -12.37 4.29
CA PHE A 52 6.31 -11.00 4.44
C PHE A 52 5.73 -10.76 5.82
N TYR A 53 5.71 -9.49 6.18
CA TYR A 53 5.11 -9.00 7.40
C TYR A 53 3.78 -8.33 7.08
N VAL A 54 2.82 -8.40 8.00
CA VAL A 54 1.53 -7.72 7.87
C VAL A 54 1.10 -7.13 9.20
N GLY A 55 0.68 -5.87 9.19
CA GLY A 55 0.04 -5.21 10.31
C GLY A 55 -1.43 -5.58 10.40
N VAL A 56 -1.93 -5.91 11.59
CA VAL A 56 -3.33 -6.29 11.80
C VAL A 56 -4.01 -5.42 12.86
N ALA A 57 -5.35 -5.48 12.90
CA ALA A 57 -6.19 -4.56 13.67
C ALA A 57 -5.88 -4.47 15.16
N ASP A 58 -5.35 -5.50 15.74
CA ASP A 58 -5.16 -5.65 17.17
C ASP A 58 -3.76 -5.25 17.69
N GLY A 59 -2.97 -4.57 16.85
CA GLY A 59 -1.65 -4.05 17.19
C GLY A 59 -0.50 -5.02 16.94
N ARG A 60 -0.80 -6.24 16.47
CA ARG A 60 0.24 -7.20 16.11
C ARG A 60 0.80 -6.93 14.71
N VAL A 61 2.06 -7.26 14.54
CA VAL A 61 2.70 -7.51 13.25
C VAL A 61 2.93 -9.00 13.13
N LEU A 62 2.30 -9.61 12.14
CA LEU A 62 2.43 -11.04 11.85
C LEU A 62 3.47 -11.24 10.73
N GLN A 63 4.24 -12.33 10.80
CA GLN A 63 5.13 -12.76 9.73
C GLN A 63 4.54 -13.99 9.07
N TYR A 64 4.40 -13.96 7.76
CA TYR A 64 4.02 -15.13 6.97
C TYR A 64 5.27 -15.88 6.49
N ASN A 65 5.27 -17.18 6.76
CA ASN A 65 6.24 -18.12 6.21
C ASN A 65 5.44 -19.21 5.47
N GLY A 66 5.65 -19.34 4.18
CA GLY A 66 4.90 -20.24 3.32
C GLY A 66 4.74 -21.67 3.82
N LEU A 67 5.65 -22.15 4.66
CA LEU A 67 5.63 -23.51 5.21
C LEU A 67 4.81 -23.63 6.50
N THR A 68 4.92 -22.65 7.39
CA THR A 68 4.30 -22.69 8.73
C THR A 68 3.11 -21.75 8.88
N GLY A 69 2.76 -21.00 7.82
CA GLY A 69 1.73 -19.98 7.88
C GLY A 69 2.17 -18.72 8.63
N PHE A 70 1.23 -18.05 9.28
CA PHE A 70 1.51 -16.87 10.08
C PHE A 70 2.01 -17.20 11.47
N VAL A 71 2.99 -16.41 11.93
CA VAL A 71 3.45 -16.37 13.32
C VAL A 71 3.46 -14.93 13.81
N GLU A 72 3.25 -14.71 15.12
CA GLU A 72 3.41 -13.40 15.71
C GLU A 72 4.88 -13.00 15.65
N TYR A 73 5.18 -11.91 14.96
CA TYR A 73 6.53 -11.36 14.89
C TYR A 73 6.75 -10.28 15.95
N GLY A 74 5.78 -9.39 16.11
CA GLY A 74 5.87 -8.33 17.09
C GLY A 74 4.56 -7.56 17.26
N PHE A 75 4.64 -6.49 18.01
CA PHE A 75 3.50 -5.62 18.30
C PHE A 75 3.97 -4.20 18.64
N THR A 76 3.07 -3.23 18.51
CA THR A 76 3.40 -1.81 18.70
C THR A 76 3.01 -1.29 20.07
N GLY A 77 1.94 -1.80 20.69
CA GLY A 77 1.45 -1.32 21.99
C GLY A 77 2.31 -1.79 23.16
N GLY A 78 3.01 -0.87 23.83
CA GLY A 78 3.87 -1.19 24.96
C GLY A 78 3.13 -1.72 26.22
N ASN A 79 1.88 -1.32 26.39
CA ASN A 79 1.04 -1.71 27.54
C ASN A 79 0.00 -2.79 27.18
N ARG A 80 0.13 -3.43 26.02
CA ARG A 80 -0.81 -4.47 25.60
C ARG A 80 -0.67 -5.75 26.43
N SER A 81 -1.77 -6.46 26.58
CA SER A 81 -1.77 -7.87 26.96
C SER A 81 -2.53 -8.68 25.90
N LYS A 82 -2.18 -9.96 25.74
CA LYS A 82 -2.88 -10.84 24.80
C LYS A 82 -4.37 -10.92 25.10
N ALA A 83 -4.73 -11.04 26.38
CA ALA A 83 -6.13 -11.13 26.80
C ALA A 83 -6.95 -9.86 26.48
N LEU A 84 -6.32 -8.70 26.48
CA LEU A 84 -6.99 -7.43 26.19
C LEU A 84 -7.02 -7.11 24.70
N CYS A 85 -5.95 -7.43 23.98
CA CYS A 85 -5.72 -6.87 22.64
C CYS A 85 -5.92 -7.87 21.51
N ASP A 86 -5.57 -9.17 21.69
CA ASP A 86 -5.63 -10.12 20.57
C ASP A 86 -7.08 -10.28 20.06
N GLY A 87 -7.26 -9.98 18.75
CA GLY A 87 -8.58 -10.00 18.11
C GLY A 87 -9.42 -8.75 18.30
N ILE A 88 -8.91 -7.73 18.98
CA ILE A 88 -9.64 -6.48 19.22
C ILE A 88 -9.59 -5.59 17.97
N THR A 89 -10.77 -5.07 17.60
CA THR A 89 -10.92 -4.03 16.56
C THR A 89 -11.42 -2.70 17.14
N ASN A 90 -11.70 -2.64 18.48
CA ASN A 90 -12.20 -1.45 19.13
C ASN A 90 -11.17 -0.31 19.07
N PRO A 91 -11.48 0.82 18.38
CA PRO A 91 -10.53 1.94 18.22
C PRO A 91 -10.22 2.66 19.55
N ASP A 92 -11.04 2.52 20.59
CA ASP A 92 -10.78 3.12 21.91
C ASP A 92 -9.57 2.48 22.60
N LEU A 93 -9.22 1.24 22.24
CA LEU A 93 -8.04 0.54 22.74
C LEU A 93 -6.78 0.76 21.89
N GLY A 94 -6.87 1.54 20.83
CA GLY A 94 -5.76 1.74 19.89
C GLY A 94 -4.48 2.27 20.54
N ARG A 95 -4.57 3.16 21.52
CA ARG A 95 -3.39 3.67 22.25
C ARG A 95 -2.75 2.64 23.19
N VAL A 96 -3.47 1.60 23.55
CA VAL A 96 -2.97 0.51 24.40
C VAL A 96 -2.45 -0.64 23.55
N CYS A 97 -3.23 -1.06 22.57
CA CYS A 97 -2.95 -2.23 21.75
C CYS A 97 -2.04 -1.91 20.55
N GLY A 98 -2.09 -0.67 20.07
CA GLY A 98 -1.49 -0.25 18.82
C GLY A 98 -2.40 -0.53 17.62
N ARG A 99 -2.03 0.02 16.48
CA ARG A 99 -2.64 -0.22 15.17
C ARG A 99 -1.61 0.02 14.07
N PRO A 100 -0.79 -0.97 13.69
CA PRO A 100 0.16 -0.86 12.60
C PRO A 100 -0.56 -0.68 11.27
N PHE A 101 -0.36 0.46 10.63
CA PHE A 101 -0.94 0.85 9.35
C PHE A 101 0.06 0.71 8.21
N GLY A 102 1.19 1.40 8.26
CA GLY A 102 2.25 1.31 7.26
C GLY A 102 3.39 0.42 7.70
N LEU A 103 3.91 -0.40 6.81
CA LEU A 103 5.08 -1.25 7.04
C LEU A 103 6.13 -1.05 5.94
N GLY A 104 7.41 -0.98 6.32
CA GLY A 104 8.53 -0.91 5.39
C GLY A 104 9.79 -1.57 5.95
N LEU A 105 10.34 -2.51 5.21
CA LEU A 105 11.55 -3.22 5.60
C LEU A 105 12.79 -2.54 5.00
N HIS A 106 13.76 -2.22 5.83
CA HIS A 106 15.10 -1.85 5.38
C HIS A 106 15.96 -3.09 5.26
N TYR A 107 16.27 -3.52 4.05
CA TYR A 107 16.90 -4.81 3.79
C TYR A 107 18.32 -4.93 4.37
N ALA A 108 19.10 -3.83 4.34
CA ALA A 108 20.49 -3.87 4.80
C ALA A 108 20.60 -4.06 6.32
N THR A 109 19.63 -3.58 7.11
CA THR A 109 19.67 -3.67 8.59
C THR A 109 18.65 -4.65 9.15
N ASN A 110 17.76 -5.22 8.32
CA ASN A 110 16.61 -6.03 8.75
C ASN A 110 15.71 -5.31 9.78
N GLN A 111 15.65 -3.99 9.72
CA GLN A 111 14.75 -3.19 10.53
C GLN A 111 13.41 -3.06 9.81
N LEU A 112 12.32 -3.45 10.47
CA LEU A 112 10.96 -3.24 10.00
C LEU A 112 10.42 -1.97 10.64
N TYR A 113 10.30 -0.90 9.86
CA TYR A 113 9.64 0.32 10.29
C TYR A 113 8.13 0.16 10.24
N VAL A 114 7.46 0.76 11.20
CA VAL A 114 6.00 0.68 11.38
C VAL A 114 5.46 2.06 11.62
N CYS A 115 4.53 2.50 10.80
CA CYS A 115 3.65 3.63 11.07
C CYS A 115 2.47 3.11 11.86
N ASP A 116 2.44 3.38 13.16
CA ASP A 116 1.29 3.02 14.00
C ASP A 116 0.34 4.20 14.10
N ALA A 117 -0.94 3.97 13.81
CA ALA A 117 -1.95 5.02 13.73
C ALA A 117 -2.11 5.85 15.02
N TYR A 118 -1.77 5.30 16.17
CA TYR A 118 -1.91 5.93 17.49
C TYR A 118 -0.58 6.27 18.16
N LEU A 119 0.51 5.56 17.81
CA LEU A 119 1.79 5.61 18.51
C LEU A 119 2.89 6.28 17.68
N GLY A 120 2.62 6.54 16.37
CA GLY A 120 3.56 7.21 15.49
C GLY A 120 4.54 6.28 14.80
N LEU A 121 5.72 6.78 14.43
CA LEU A 121 6.75 6.01 13.76
C LEU A 121 7.51 5.14 14.76
N MET A 122 7.55 3.86 14.51
CA MET A 122 8.19 2.84 15.34
C MET A 122 9.11 1.93 14.50
N VAL A 123 9.93 1.11 15.16
CA VAL A 123 10.80 0.15 14.50
C VAL A 123 10.86 -1.17 15.28
N LEU A 124 10.71 -2.28 14.55
CA LEU A 124 10.99 -3.64 15.01
C LEU A 124 12.39 -4.05 14.53
N GLY A 125 13.20 -4.57 15.44
CA GLY A 125 14.47 -5.20 15.10
C GLY A 125 14.28 -6.60 14.51
N SER A 126 15.37 -7.23 14.08
CA SER A 126 15.36 -8.56 13.45
C SER A 126 14.80 -9.70 14.33
N GLY A 127 14.72 -9.48 15.65
CA GLY A 127 14.14 -10.44 16.60
C GLY A 127 12.64 -10.25 16.84
N GLY A 128 12.00 -9.26 16.26
CA GLY A 128 10.60 -8.93 16.50
C GLY A 128 10.33 -8.40 17.93
N ARG A 129 9.22 -8.85 18.53
CA ARG A 129 8.72 -8.48 19.87
C ARG A 129 8.10 -7.07 19.93
N LEU A 130 8.38 -6.28 20.99
CA LEU A 130 7.88 -4.92 21.12
C LEU A 130 8.63 -3.97 20.18
N ALA A 131 7.87 -3.20 19.39
CA ALA A 131 8.45 -2.15 18.57
C ALA A 131 9.00 -1.00 19.45
N ASN A 132 10.17 -0.49 19.06
CA ASN A 132 10.76 0.67 19.71
C ASN A 132 10.21 1.97 19.09
N PRO A 133 9.86 2.97 19.89
CA PRO A 133 9.43 4.25 19.37
C PRO A 133 10.61 4.97 18.68
N VAL A 134 10.35 5.52 17.49
CA VAL A 134 11.29 6.34 16.72
C VAL A 134 10.91 7.80 16.83
N SER A 135 9.64 8.12 16.56
CA SER A 135 9.12 9.48 16.67
C SER A 135 7.60 9.45 16.88
N ALA A 136 7.11 10.26 17.80
CA ALA A 136 5.68 10.44 18.07
C ALA A 136 5.15 11.83 17.64
N GLY A 137 6.01 12.67 17.04
CA GLY A 137 5.66 14.00 16.58
C GLY A 137 6.87 14.74 16.02
N VAL A 138 6.64 15.90 15.42
CA VAL A 138 7.67 16.78 14.86
C VAL A 138 7.27 18.25 15.03
N GLU A 139 8.25 19.14 15.22
CA GLU A 139 8.03 20.58 15.40
C GLU A 139 7.03 20.90 16.54
N GLY A 140 7.01 20.09 17.60
CA GLY A 140 6.08 20.24 18.74
C GLY A 140 4.65 19.74 18.46
N VAL A 141 4.35 19.24 17.27
CA VAL A 141 3.04 18.71 16.88
C VAL A 141 3.06 17.19 16.86
N PRO A 142 2.29 16.50 17.72
CA PRO A 142 2.21 15.05 17.72
C PRO A 142 1.59 14.52 16.43
N TYR A 143 1.95 13.27 16.06
CA TYR A 143 1.21 12.54 15.03
C TYR A 143 -0.12 12.09 15.60
N ARG A 144 -1.18 12.33 14.84
CA ARG A 144 -2.52 11.89 15.21
C ARG A 144 -2.95 10.64 14.47
N PHE A 145 -2.42 10.46 13.25
CA PHE A 145 -2.71 9.28 12.44
C PHE A 145 -1.52 9.00 11.51
N CYS A 146 -0.44 8.39 12.05
CA CYS A 146 0.63 7.84 11.22
C CYS A 146 0.07 6.73 10.35
N ASN A 147 0.22 6.84 9.01
CA ASN A 147 -0.47 5.97 8.06
C ASN A 147 0.52 5.17 7.18
N GLY A 148 0.81 5.62 5.97
CA GLY A 148 1.71 4.92 5.05
C GLY A 148 3.18 5.24 5.28
N LEU A 149 4.06 4.31 4.91
CA LEU A 149 5.49 4.55 4.88
C LEU A 149 6.19 3.73 3.79
N ASP A 150 7.36 4.23 3.35
CA ASP A 150 8.32 3.47 2.55
C ASP A 150 9.75 3.82 2.98
N VAL A 151 10.67 2.89 2.74
CA VAL A 151 12.09 3.02 3.11
C VAL A 151 12.94 3.11 1.85
N HIS A 152 13.69 4.20 1.71
CA HIS A 152 14.69 4.30 0.66
C HIS A 152 15.88 3.42 0.97
N GLN A 153 16.06 2.34 0.23
CA GLN A 153 16.98 1.26 0.56
C GLN A 153 18.46 1.65 0.59
N LEU A 154 18.88 2.65 -0.19
CA LEU A 154 20.27 3.11 -0.23
C LEU A 154 20.66 4.03 0.93
N SER A 155 19.77 4.95 1.32
CA SER A 155 20.04 5.90 2.40
C SER A 155 19.50 5.47 3.76
N GLY A 156 18.57 4.53 3.79
CA GLY A 156 17.81 4.15 4.97
C GLY A 156 16.78 5.19 5.42
N ASN A 157 16.61 6.30 4.68
CA ASN A 157 15.60 7.29 5.00
C ASN A 157 14.20 6.69 4.93
N VAL A 158 13.37 7.00 5.91
CA VAL A 158 11.98 6.55 5.99
C VAL A 158 11.07 7.71 5.66
N PHE A 159 10.32 7.58 4.58
CA PHE A 159 9.28 8.52 4.18
C PHE A 159 7.95 8.02 4.70
N PHE A 160 7.16 8.88 5.34
CA PHE A 160 5.90 8.47 5.94
C PHE A 160 4.89 9.61 5.97
N SER A 161 3.63 9.26 6.10
CA SER A 161 2.51 10.20 6.20
C SER A 161 1.94 10.26 7.61
N ASP A 162 1.51 11.45 7.99
CA ASP A 162 0.58 11.67 9.09
C ASP A 162 -0.70 12.23 8.48
N SER A 163 -1.76 11.43 8.46
CA SER A 163 -2.97 11.73 7.70
C SER A 163 -3.67 12.99 8.17
N THR A 164 -3.48 13.37 9.43
CA THR A 164 -4.10 14.52 10.07
C THR A 164 -3.36 14.91 11.34
N THR A 165 -3.33 16.18 11.68
CA THR A 165 -2.88 16.67 12.98
C THR A 165 -4.04 16.94 13.95
N ALA A 166 -5.30 16.83 13.48
CA ALA A 166 -6.49 17.20 14.24
C ALA A 166 -7.20 16.00 14.88
N TYR A 167 -7.21 14.84 14.22
CA TYR A 167 -8.02 13.68 14.60
C TYR A 167 -7.19 12.43 14.74
N ASP A 168 -7.50 11.54 15.68
CA ASP A 168 -6.96 10.18 15.66
C ASP A 168 -7.86 9.25 14.82
N LEU A 169 -7.41 8.01 14.56
CA LEU A 169 -8.14 7.04 13.73
C LEU A 169 -9.56 6.78 14.23
N ARG A 170 -9.78 6.80 15.55
CA ARG A 170 -11.10 6.65 16.16
C ARG A 170 -12.09 7.73 15.70
N ASP A 171 -11.63 8.96 15.57
CA ASP A 171 -12.45 10.09 15.18
C ASP A 171 -12.56 10.23 13.65
N ALA A 172 -11.54 9.77 12.92
CA ALA A 172 -11.53 9.76 11.46
C ALA A 172 -12.72 8.95 10.89
N SER A 173 -13.13 7.89 11.56
CA SER A 173 -14.28 7.06 11.17
C SER A 173 -15.65 7.77 11.35
N LYS A 174 -15.69 8.88 12.08
CA LYS A 174 -16.94 9.63 12.39
C LYS A 174 -17.32 10.68 11.34
N GLY A 175 -16.66 10.70 10.17
CA GLY A 175 -16.99 11.58 9.05
C GLY A 175 -16.51 13.03 9.17
N SER A 176 -15.96 13.44 10.31
CA SER A 176 -15.41 14.80 10.51
C SER A 176 -14.06 15.01 9.78
N ALA A 177 -13.38 13.92 9.44
CA ALA A 177 -12.06 13.97 8.80
C ALA A 177 -12.11 14.16 7.27
N SER A 178 -13.27 14.09 6.62
CA SER A 178 -13.37 14.15 5.15
C SER A 178 -12.96 15.51 4.55
N ASN A 179 -13.05 16.59 5.32
CA ASN A 179 -12.67 17.94 4.91
C ASN A 179 -11.34 18.39 5.57
N ASP A 180 -10.67 17.52 6.30
CA ASP A 180 -9.40 17.84 6.91
C ASP A 180 -8.26 17.85 5.88
N SER A 181 -7.44 18.88 5.93
CA SER A 181 -6.24 19.04 5.11
C SER A 181 -5.03 19.43 5.97
N THR A 182 -4.98 18.95 7.21
CA THR A 182 -3.84 19.21 8.11
C THR A 182 -2.76 18.13 8.02
N GLY A 183 -2.90 17.17 7.11
CA GLY A 183 -1.97 16.07 6.93
C GLY A 183 -0.59 16.49 6.43
N ARG A 184 0.40 15.63 6.62
CA ARG A 184 1.80 15.92 6.36
C ARG A 184 2.51 14.74 5.68
N LEU A 185 3.46 15.05 4.78
CA LEU A 185 4.49 14.13 4.32
C LEU A 185 5.78 14.40 5.09
N LEU A 186 6.41 13.37 5.59
CA LEU A 186 7.51 13.43 6.55
C LEU A 186 8.67 12.52 6.09
N MET A 187 9.90 12.86 6.49
CA MET A 187 11.08 12.03 6.29
C MET A 187 11.86 11.88 7.61
N TYR A 188 12.06 10.64 8.04
CA TYR A 188 12.99 10.32 9.13
C TYR A 188 14.34 9.91 8.56
N ASN A 189 15.41 10.52 9.05
CA ASN A 189 16.78 10.16 8.73
C ASN A 189 17.39 9.35 9.89
N PRO A 190 17.71 8.06 9.71
CA PRO A 190 18.20 7.22 10.79
C PRO A 190 19.61 7.57 11.27
N THR A 191 20.43 8.19 10.42
CA THR A 191 21.79 8.64 10.78
C THR A 191 21.76 9.82 11.75
N THR A 192 20.92 10.82 11.47
CA THR A 192 20.79 12.01 12.31
C THR A 192 19.70 11.87 13.38
N ARG A 193 18.85 10.85 13.27
CA ARG A 193 17.67 10.59 14.12
C ARG A 193 16.68 11.77 14.13
N ARG A 194 16.59 12.51 13.04
CA ARG A 194 15.70 13.67 12.90
C ARG A 194 14.57 13.38 11.92
N VAL A 195 13.42 13.97 12.22
CA VAL A 195 12.29 14.03 11.29
C VAL A 195 12.22 15.43 10.69
N THR A 196 11.99 15.47 9.37
CA THR A 196 11.77 16.69 8.61
C THR A 196 10.37 16.64 7.99
N VAL A 197 9.64 17.74 8.06
CA VAL A 197 8.37 17.92 7.35
C VAL A 197 8.67 18.33 5.92
N LEU A 198 8.27 17.52 4.94
CA LEU A 198 8.48 17.77 3.51
C LEU A 198 7.32 18.55 2.87
N LEU A 199 6.08 18.15 3.20
CA LEU A 199 4.86 18.86 2.78
C LEU A 199 3.89 18.95 3.95
N LYS A 200 3.14 20.05 3.98
CA LYS A 200 2.05 20.32 4.93
C LYS A 200 0.73 20.48 4.16
N ASP A 201 -0.34 20.59 4.90
CA ASP A 201 -1.67 20.92 4.41
C ASP A 201 -2.20 19.94 3.35
N LEU A 202 -1.90 18.66 3.55
CA LEU A 202 -2.33 17.58 2.67
C LEU A 202 -3.71 17.03 3.11
N PRO A 203 -4.63 16.79 2.15
CA PRO A 203 -5.97 16.28 2.44
C PRO A 203 -5.98 14.76 2.64
N GLY A 204 -5.70 14.32 3.86
CA GLY A 204 -5.69 12.92 4.25
C GLY A 204 -4.62 12.09 3.54
N PRO A 205 -3.32 12.42 3.66
CA PRO A 205 -2.26 11.62 3.06
C PRO A 205 -2.24 10.22 3.67
N ALA A 206 -2.21 9.20 2.79
CA ALA A 206 -2.24 7.79 3.16
C ALA A 206 -0.92 7.12 2.74
N GLY A 207 -0.92 6.34 1.66
CA GLY A 207 0.26 5.63 1.20
C GLY A 207 1.41 6.51 0.74
N VAL A 208 2.61 6.02 0.91
CA VAL A 208 3.87 6.69 0.52
C VAL A 208 4.76 5.69 -0.20
N ALA A 209 5.39 6.10 -1.31
CA ALA A 209 6.38 5.29 -2.02
C ALA A 209 7.51 6.15 -2.58
N VAL A 210 8.74 5.87 -2.20
CA VAL A 210 9.92 6.58 -2.69
C VAL A 210 10.46 5.93 -3.96
N SER A 211 10.92 6.75 -4.92
CA SER A 211 11.59 6.24 -6.13
C SER A 211 12.89 5.50 -5.78
N GLN A 212 13.30 4.58 -6.65
CA GLN A 212 14.48 3.75 -6.41
C GLN A 212 15.76 4.58 -6.29
N ASP A 213 15.85 5.65 -7.05
CA ASP A 213 16.98 6.59 -7.06
C ASP A 213 16.86 7.69 -6.00
N GLY A 214 15.76 7.73 -5.25
CA GLY A 214 15.48 8.76 -4.25
C GLY A 214 15.17 10.14 -4.82
N SER A 215 14.88 10.26 -6.13
CA SER A 215 14.64 11.56 -6.77
C SER A 215 13.28 12.17 -6.46
N TYR A 216 12.29 11.34 -6.13
CA TYR A 216 10.94 11.78 -5.76
C TYR A 216 10.27 10.78 -4.80
N VAL A 217 9.18 11.22 -4.21
CA VAL A 217 8.27 10.39 -3.43
C VAL A 217 6.83 10.62 -3.91
N LEU A 218 6.07 9.52 -4.02
CA LEU A 218 4.64 9.56 -4.25
C LEU A 218 3.92 9.53 -2.90
N VAL A 219 2.88 10.33 -2.75
CA VAL A 219 1.99 10.33 -1.59
C VAL A 219 0.54 10.39 -2.03
N SER A 220 -0.25 9.43 -1.57
CA SER A 220 -1.68 9.36 -1.82
C SER A 220 -2.43 10.39 -0.99
N ASN A 221 -3.35 11.16 -1.57
CA ASN A 221 -4.28 12.02 -0.85
C ASN A 221 -5.69 11.43 -0.89
N TYR A 222 -6.05 10.69 0.13
CA TYR A 222 -7.30 9.94 0.19
C TYR A 222 -8.55 10.82 0.04
N ASN A 223 -8.57 12.00 0.68
CA ASN A 223 -9.70 12.92 0.64
C ASN A 223 -9.77 13.72 -0.65
N ALA A 224 -8.63 13.98 -1.31
CA ALA A 224 -8.56 14.73 -2.57
C ALA A 224 -8.68 13.85 -3.83
N ASN A 225 -8.73 12.52 -3.68
CA ASN A 225 -8.79 11.57 -4.79
C ASN A 225 -7.67 11.78 -5.83
N ASN A 226 -6.45 12.05 -5.36
CA ASN A 226 -5.27 12.18 -6.20
C ASN A 226 -4.01 11.66 -5.50
N THR A 227 -2.92 11.54 -6.24
CA THR A 227 -1.60 11.26 -5.71
C THR A 227 -0.68 12.41 -6.06
N ILE A 228 0.16 12.84 -5.11
CA ILE A 228 1.20 13.84 -5.33
C ILE A 228 2.50 13.11 -5.65
N LYS A 229 3.23 13.61 -6.66
CA LYS A 229 4.63 13.29 -6.91
C LYS A 229 5.49 14.46 -6.45
N PHE A 230 6.09 14.33 -5.28
CA PHE A 230 6.95 15.34 -4.68
C PHE A 230 8.41 15.10 -5.02
N TRP A 231 9.09 16.10 -5.56
CA TRP A 231 10.47 16.01 -5.98
C TRP A 231 11.42 16.31 -4.83
N LEU A 232 12.33 15.36 -4.56
CA LEU A 232 13.29 15.44 -3.46
C LEU A 232 14.61 16.06 -3.88
N MET A 233 14.95 16.02 -5.17
CA MET A 233 16.22 16.50 -5.70
C MET A 233 16.11 16.96 -7.16
N GLY A 234 17.21 17.57 -7.64
CA GLY A 234 17.30 18.09 -9.00
C GLY A 234 16.68 19.48 -9.17
N PRO A 235 16.49 19.97 -10.41
CA PRO A 235 15.97 21.31 -10.68
C PRO A 235 14.53 21.54 -10.19
N ARG A 236 13.82 20.47 -9.87
CA ARG A 236 12.43 20.48 -9.40
C ARG A 236 12.31 20.21 -7.89
N ALA A 237 13.42 20.13 -7.15
CA ALA A 237 13.39 19.90 -5.70
C ALA A 237 12.38 20.83 -5.02
N ASP A 238 11.70 20.32 -4.01
CA ASP A 238 10.66 20.99 -3.22
C ASP A 238 9.41 21.44 -4.01
N THR A 239 9.22 20.92 -5.23
CA THR A 239 7.97 21.08 -6.01
C THR A 239 7.24 19.76 -6.14
N TYR A 240 5.97 19.79 -6.58
CA TYR A 240 5.21 18.59 -6.82
C TYR A 240 4.32 18.65 -8.05
N ASP A 241 3.98 17.47 -8.57
CA ASP A 241 2.98 17.27 -9.63
C ASP A 241 1.78 16.50 -9.03
N ILE A 242 0.61 16.74 -9.60
CA ILE A 242 -0.59 15.96 -9.28
C ILE A 242 -0.72 14.81 -10.28
N VAL A 243 -0.84 13.61 -9.76
CA VAL A 243 -1.16 12.40 -10.51
C VAL A 243 -2.64 12.09 -10.32
N ASN A 244 -3.41 12.17 -11.40
CA ASN A 244 -4.83 11.86 -11.38
C ASN A 244 -5.05 10.35 -11.38
N ILE A 245 -5.77 9.87 -10.39
CA ILE A 245 -6.14 8.47 -10.19
C ILE A 245 -7.63 8.36 -9.83
N GLN A 246 -8.11 7.13 -9.65
CA GLN A 246 -9.46 6.89 -9.18
C GLN A 246 -9.64 7.31 -7.71
N ALA A 247 -10.89 7.29 -7.24
CA ALA A 247 -11.26 7.73 -5.90
C ALA A 247 -10.57 6.92 -4.79
N ARG A 248 -10.41 7.58 -3.64
CA ARG A 248 -9.92 6.94 -2.41
C ARG A 248 -8.58 6.23 -2.55
N PRO A 249 -7.55 6.91 -3.09
CA PRO A 249 -6.20 6.34 -3.16
C PRO A 249 -5.68 6.04 -1.76
N ASN A 250 -5.22 4.82 -1.57
CA ASN A 250 -4.69 4.34 -0.30
C ASN A 250 -3.20 3.98 -0.47
N ASN A 251 -2.71 2.89 0.12
CA ASN A 251 -1.29 2.55 0.05
C ASN A 251 -0.81 2.40 -1.39
N ILE A 252 0.43 2.80 -1.59
CA ILE A 252 1.13 2.74 -2.87
C ILE A 252 2.47 2.03 -2.66
N GLN A 253 2.76 1.05 -3.52
CA GLN A 253 3.95 0.20 -3.40
C GLN A 253 4.73 0.17 -4.70
N ARG A 254 6.04 0.38 -4.61
CA ARG A 254 6.94 0.34 -5.76
C ARG A 254 7.18 -1.10 -6.21
N THR A 255 7.07 -1.36 -7.51
CA THR A 255 7.45 -2.64 -8.12
C THR A 255 8.96 -2.73 -8.32
N MET A 256 9.48 -3.92 -8.58
CA MET A 256 10.90 -4.12 -8.93
C MET A 256 11.31 -3.42 -10.24
N LEU A 257 10.35 -3.15 -11.12
CA LEU A 257 10.58 -2.48 -12.41
C LEU A 257 10.51 -0.96 -12.32
N GLY A 258 10.18 -0.40 -11.15
CA GLY A 258 10.12 1.05 -10.91
C GLY A 258 8.77 1.69 -11.17
N ASP A 259 7.75 0.91 -11.54
CA ASP A 259 6.35 1.34 -11.50
C ASP A 259 5.80 1.20 -10.08
N TYR A 260 4.53 1.59 -9.90
CA TYR A 260 3.88 1.58 -8.58
C TYR A 260 2.49 0.97 -8.69
N TRP A 261 2.12 0.08 -7.78
CA TRP A 261 0.74 -0.32 -7.56
C TRP A 261 0.14 0.50 -6.43
N GLN A 262 -1.03 1.04 -6.67
CA GLN A 262 -1.79 1.80 -5.70
C GLN A 262 -3.17 1.19 -5.50
N ALA A 263 -3.52 0.95 -4.23
CA ALA A 263 -4.88 0.63 -3.86
C ALA A 263 -5.77 1.86 -4.03
N ALA A 264 -6.94 1.67 -4.61
CA ALA A 264 -7.91 2.74 -4.85
C ALA A 264 -9.33 2.17 -4.93
N ALA A 265 -10.31 3.02 -5.17
CA ALA A 265 -11.68 2.62 -5.44
C ALA A 265 -12.19 3.25 -6.75
N MET A 266 -13.06 2.55 -7.43
CA MET A 266 -13.79 3.06 -8.59
C MET A 266 -15.26 3.27 -8.20
N VAL A 267 -15.83 4.41 -8.59
CA VAL A 267 -17.26 4.68 -8.40
C VAL A 267 -18.05 4.00 -9.51
N LYS A 268 -18.92 3.07 -9.17
CA LYS A 268 -19.91 2.52 -10.10
C LYS A 268 -20.99 3.56 -10.42
N GLN A 269 -21.05 4.04 -11.65
CA GLN A 269 -21.98 5.09 -12.07
C GLN A 269 -23.44 4.72 -11.81
N ALA A 270 -23.83 3.48 -12.03
CA ALA A 270 -25.22 3.03 -11.89
C ALA A 270 -25.72 2.98 -10.43
N THR A 271 -24.84 2.66 -9.48
CA THR A 271 -25.20 2.43 -8.06
C THR A 271 -24.57 3.42 -7.11
N GLN A 272 -23.63 4.23 -7.60
CA GLN A 272 -22.79 5.14 -6.80
C GLN A 272 -21.99 4.40 -5.70
N THR A 273 -21.81 3.09 -5.82
CA THR A 273 -21.01 2.29 -4.90
C THR A 273 -19.55 2.36 -5.26
N LEU A 274 -18.69 2.27 -4.25
CA LEU A 274 -17.25 2.14 -4.41
C LEU A 274 -16.89 0.65 -4.56
N VAL A 275 -16.06 0.34 -5.54
CA VAL A 275 -15.51 -1.00 -5.73
C VAL A 275 -13.98 -0.96 -5.66
N PRO A 276 -13.35 -1.96 -5.02
CA PRO A 276 -11.90 -1.98 -4.84
C PRO A 276 -11.17 -2.25 -6.14
N ILE A 277 -10.15 -1.44 -6.41
CA ILE A 277 -9.27 -1.60 -7.57
C ILE A 277 -7.81 -1.40 -7.18
N GLY A 278 -6.89 -1.97 -7.97
CA GLY A 278 -5.49 -1.60 -7.98
C GLY A 278 -5.18 -0.84 -9.26
N GLN A 279 -4.45 0.28 -9.15
CA GLN A 279 -3.96 1.02 -10.31
C GLN A 279 -2.44 0.98 -10.36
N ARG A 280 -1.89 0.55 -11.51
CA ARG A 280 -0.45 0.60 -11.78
C ARG A 280 -0.11 1.93 -12.41
N ILE A 281 0.83 2.65 -11.79
CA ILE A 281 1.28 3.98 -12.17
C ILE A 281 2.75 3.88 -12.58
N ASN A 282 3.11 4.41 -13.73
CA ASN A 282 4.51 4.46 -14.15
C ASN A 282 5.25 5.67 -13.54
N SER A 283 6.56 5.73 -13.72
CA SER A 283 7.42 6.81 -13.21
C SER A 283 7.04 8.22 -13.69
N SER A 284 6.31 8.33 -14.82
CA SER A 284 5.79 9.63 -15.30
C SER A 284 4.47 10.04 -14.64
N GLY A 285 3.89 9.21 -13.77
CA GLY A 285 2.62 9.48 -13.13
C GLY A 285 1.39 9.07 -13.96
N ARG A 286 1.57 8.26 -15.00
CA ARG A 286 0.46 7.77 -15.85
C ARG A 286 -0.02 6.42 -15.34
N VAL A 287 -1.34 6.26 -15.21
CA VAL A 287 -1.97 4.95 -14.97
C VAL A 287 -1.84 4.10 -16.24
N ILE A 288 -1.22 2.93 -16.13
CA ILE A 288 -0.93 2.02 -17.25
C ILE A 288 -1.71 0.71 -17.17
N GLN A 289 -2.24 0.38 -16.00
CA GLN A 289 -3.05 -0.83 -15.77
C GLN A 289 -4.02 -0.60 -14.61
N THR A 290 -5.20 -1.23 -14.68
CA THR A 290 -6.17 -1.29 -13.58
C THR A 290 -6.62 -2.73 -13.39
N ALA A 291 -6.55 -3.23 -12.16
CA ALA A 291 -7.09 -4.52 -11.74
C ALA A 291 -8.34 -4.30 -10.88
N ASN A 292 -9.41 -5.03 -11.15
CA ASN A 292 -10.67 -4.93 -10.40
C ASN A 292 -10.81 -6.12 -9.47
N PHE A 293 -11.05 -5.85 -8.19
CA PHE A 293 -11.15 -6.85 -7.14
C PHE A 293 -12.57 -7.02 -6.58
N GLU A 294 -13.58 -6.38 -7.19
CA GLU A 294 -14.98 -6.44 -6.74
C GLU A 294 -15.48 -7.88 -6.56
N ARG A 295 -15.08 -8.78 -7.46
CA ARG A 295 -15.50 -10.19 -7.42
C ARG A 295 -15.17 -10.89 -6.10
N TRP A 296 -14.06 -10.49 -5.46
CA TRP A 296 -13.51 -11.16 -4.27
C TRP A 296 -13.68 -10.36 -2.98
N TYR A 297 -13.71 -9.03 -3.09
CA TYR A 297 -13.82 -8.13 -1.94
C TYR A 297 -15.21 -7.48 -1.83
N GLY A 298 -16.07 -7.61 -2.85
CA GLY A 298 -17.35 -6.93 -2.89
C GLY A 298 -17.17 -5.41 -2.83
N ASN A 299 -17.82 -4.78 -1.87
CA ASN A 299 -17.69 -3.34 -1.59
C ASN A 299 -16.66 -3.02 -0.49
N ASN A 300 -15.95 -4.03 0.02
CA ASN A 300 -14.87 -3.81 1.00
C ASN A 300 -13.69 -3.13 0.31
N LEU A 301 -13.36 -1.92 0.72
CA LEU A 301 -12.21 -1.21 0.19
C LEU A 301 -10.92 -1.92 0.60
N ILE A 302 -9.99 -1.96 -0.33
CA ILE A 302 -8.64 -2.48 -0.08
C ILE A 302 -7.73 -1.33 0.36
N SER A 303 -6.78 -1.65 1.21
CA SER A 303 -5.77 -0.71 1.69
C SER A 303 -4.46 -0.82 0.92
N GLU A 304 -4.11 -2.00 0.41
CA GLU A 304 -2.83 -2.21 -0.26
C GLU A 304 -2.94 -3.16 -1.45
N VAL A 305 -2.15 -2.87 -2.49
CA VAL A 305 -1.84 -3.77 -3.60
C VAL A 305 -0.33 -3.76 -3.79
N GLN A 306 0.32 -4.88 -3.56
CA GLN A 306 1.77 -5.02 -3.71
C GLN A 306 2.12 -6.16 -4.67
N GLU A 307 2.93 -5.86 -5.69
CA GLU A 307 3.42 -6.87 -6.64
C GLU A 307 4.63 -7.61 -6.05
N PHE A 308 4.54 -8.92 -6.01
CA PHE A 308 5.66 -9.77 -5.64
C PHE A 308 5.68 -11.05 -6.48
N ARG A 309 6.80 -11.31 -7.18
CA ARG A 309 7.03 -12.51 -8.03
C ARG A 309 5.88 -12.78 -9.01
N GLY A 310 5.37 -11.73 -9.68
CA GLY A 310 4.34 -11.84 -10.71
C GLY A 310 2.91 -12.02 -10.18
N SER A 311 2.69 -11.91 -8.90
CA SER A 311 1.36 -11.89 -8.28
C SER A 311 1.13 -10.59 -7.52
N LEU A 312 -0.13 -10.15 -7.46
CA LEU A 312 -0.55 -9.05 -6.62
C LEU A 312 -1.05 -9.59 -5.28
N TYR A 313 -0.48 -9.08 -4.21
CA TYR A 313 -0.93 -9.33 -2.84
C TYR A 313 -1.80 -8.16 -2.41
N ILE A 314 -2.99 -8.46 -1.88
CA ILE A 314 -4.01 -7.45 -1.60
C ILE A 314 -4.41 -7.54 -0.13
N ALA A 315 -4.35 -6.40 0.57
CA ALA A 315 -4.81 -6.26 1.94
C ALA A 315 -6.06 -5.38 2.02
N SER A 316 -6.86 -5.58 3.04
CA SER A 316 -8.04 -4.77 3.36
C SER A 316 -8.31 -4.78 4.87
N PRO A 317 -8.60 -3.63 5.49
CA PRO A 317 -8.92 -3.56 6.91
C PRO A 317 -10.24 -4.26 7.28
N SER A 318 -11.02 -4.70 6.29
CA SER A 318 -12.37 -5.25 6.46
C SER A 318 -12.45 -6.77 6.31
N VAL A 319 -11.30 -7.45 6.11
CA VAL A 319 -11.26 -8.91 5.90
C VAL A 319 -10.25 -9.58 6.86
N ASP A 320 -10.25 -10.90 6.88
CA ASP A 320 -9.37 -11.74 7.71
C ASP A 320 -8.38 -12.57 6.87
N PHE A 321 -8.09 -12.13 5.66
CA PHE A 321 -7.18 -12.80 4.74
C PHE A 321 -6.33 -11.82 3.92
N ILE A 322 -5.23 -12.30 3.37
CA ILE A 322 -4.49 -11.67 2.28
C ILE A 322 -4.91 -12.32 0.97
N GLY A 323 -5.39 -11.51 0.01
CA GLY A 323 -5.67 -11.99 -1.34
C GLY A 323 -4.40 -12.09 -2.18
N ILE A 324 -4.31 -13.10 -3.04
CA ILE A 324 -3.26 -13.27 -4.04
C ILE A 324 -3.92 -13.39 -5.40
N TYR A 325 -3.67 -12.42 -6.26
CA TYR A 325 -4.19 -12.37 -7.61
C TYR A 325 -3.06 -12.54 -8.62
N THR A 326 -3.20 -13.52 -9.50
CA THR A 326 -2.25 -13.81 -10.58
C THR A 326 -2.99 -13.75 -11.90
N ILE A 327 -2.44 -13.04 -12.87
CA ILE A 327 -2.94 -12.91 -14.23
C ILE A 327 -2.32 -14.00 -15.10
#